data_356e062753a906f2aefe0f448fcb01b0
#
_entry.id   356e062753a906f2aefe0f448fcb01b0
#
_cell.length_a   1.000
_cell.length_b   1.000
_cell.length_c   1.000
_cell.angle_alpha   90.00
_cell.angle_beta   90.00
_cell.angle_gamma   90.00
#
_symmetry.space_group_name_H-M   'P 1'
#
loop_
_entity.id
_entity.type
_entity.pdbx_description
1 polymer ?
#
loop_
_entity_poly.entity_id
_entity_poly.type
_entity_poly.pdbx_seq_one_letter_code
_entity_poly.pdbx_strand_id
1 'polypeptide(L)'
;MKNSNNNHDGHNGHHDHGSHHKHMAEDFRQRFRISLAVTIPLLVLSTTVQGWLGYELDFTGRGYVIFALASFLFFYGGWPFLKGLVDELKEKQPGMMTLIALAITVAYLYSSAVVFGLPGKPFFWELATLIVVMLAGHWIEMRSVMQAGSALDKLKELMPDKAHLIKDDGTEEVAVSELKADDKVLVKPGEKIP
;
A
#
# COMPACT_ATOMS: atom_id res chain seq x y z
N MET A 1 19.73 40.82 -33.18
CA MET A 1 18.99 39.62 -33.61
C MET A 1 19.48 38.46 -32.81
N LYS A 2 18.78 38.05 -31.74
CA LYS A 2 18.93 36.76 -31.08
C LYS A 2 17.61 36.44 -30.43
N ASN A 3 16.87 35.52 -31.11
CA ASN A 3 15.61 34.99 -30.67
C ASN A 3 15.88 34.09 -29.48
N SER A 4 15.23 34.32 -28.35
CA SER A 4 15.21 33.44 -27.21
C SER A 4 13.79 32.87 -27.10
N ASN A 5 13.58 31.66 -27.63
CA ASN A 5 12.38 30.87 -27.42
C ASN A 5 12.41 30.34 -25.98
N ASN A 6 11.61 30.91 -25.10
CA ASN A 6 11.25 30.28 -23.83
C ASN A 6 10.06 29.36 -24.08
N ASN A 7 10.33 28.08 -24.24
CA ASN A 7 9.32 27.03 -24.08
C ASN A 7 8.99 26.94 -22.59
N HIS A 8 7.82 27.40 -22.22
CA HIS A 8 7.17 27.04 -20.96
C HIS A 8 6.59 25.61 -21.14
N ASP A 9 7.37 24.63 -20.71
CA ASP A 9 6.86 23.28 -20.48
C ASP A 9 5.88 23.32 -19.29
N GLY A 10 4.59 23.23 -19.63
CA GLY A 10 3.52 23.16 -18.65
C GLY A 10 3.66 21.88 -17.82
N HIS A 11 3.73 22.04 -16.52
CA HIS A 11 3.70 20.96 -15.52
C HIS A 11 2.35 20.22 -15.55
N ASN A 12 2.26 19.18 -16.39
CA ASN A 12 1.24 18.15 -16.31
C ASN A 12 1.66 17.10 -15.23
N GLY A 13 1.76 17.52 -13.96
CA GLY A 13 2.19 16.67 -12.85
C GLY A 13 1.08 15.97 -12.05
N HIS A 14 -0.20 16.12 -12.40
CA HIS A 14 -1.30 15.69 -11.53
C HIS A 14 -1.97 14.34 -11.82
N HIS A 15 -1.60 13.64 -12.91
CA HIS A 15 -2.29 12.37 -13.27
C HIS A 15 -1.55 11.09 -12.85
N ASP A 16 -0.32 11.18 -12.34
CA ASP A 16 0.51 9.98 -12.10
C ASP A 16 0.38 9.38 -10.68
N HIS A 17 0.00 10.17 -9.69
CA HIS A 17 -0.11 9.67 -8.31
C HIS A 17 -1.27 8.68 -8.10
N GLY A 18 -2.38 8.83 -8.81
CA GLY A 18 -3.55 7.95 -8.68
C GLY A 18 -3.34 6.57 -9.29
N SER A 19 -2.56 6.45 -10.37
CA SER A 19 -2.28 5.19 -11.04
C SER A 19 -1.31 4.31 -10.24
N HIS A 20 -0.26 4.89 -9.67
CA HIS A 20 0.69 4.18 -8.82
C HIS A 20 0.04 3.54 -7.58
N HIS A 21 -0.84 4.27 -6.89
CA HIS A 21 -1.54 3.74 -5.71
C HIS A 21 -2.51 2.61 -6.04
N LYS A 22 -3.17 2.64 -7.21
CA LYS A 22 -4.06 1.56 -7.66
C LYS A 22 -3.28 0.26 -7.92
N HIS A 23 -2.16 0.34 -8.64
CA HIS A 23 -1.32 -0.82 -8.92
C HIS A 23 -0.73 -1.44 -7.64
N MET A 24 -0.31 -0.61 -6.68
CA MET A 24 0.19 -1.10 -5.39
C MET A 24 -0.91 -1.82 -4.59
N ALA A 25 -2.12 -1.26 -4.53
CA ALA A 25 -3.24 -1.90 -3.82
C ALA A 25 -3.67 -3.24 -4.44
N GLU A 26 -3.62 -3.34 -5.78
CA GLU A 26 -3.90 -4.59 -6.49
C GLU A 26 -2.82 -5.65 -6.24
N ASP A 27 -1.54 -5.26 -6.21
CA ASP A 27 -0.42 -6.15 -5.89
C ASP A 27 -0.55 -6.72 -4.46
N PHE A 28 -0.83 -5.86 -3.46
CA PHE A 28 -1.09 -6.31 -2.08
C PHE A 28 -2.29 -7.26 -1.99
N ARG A 29 -3.38 -6.97 -2.68
CA ARG A 29 -4.56 -7.84 -2.73
C ARG A 29 -4.25 -9.19 -3.34
N GLN A 30 -3.51 -9.23 -4.45
CA GLN A 30 -3.14 -10.48 -5.11
C GLN A 30 -2.22 -11.30 -4.21
N ARG A 31 -1.18 -10.70 -3.64
CA ARG A 31 -0.26 -11.35 -2.71
C ARG A 31 -1.00 -11.88 -1.48
N PHE A 32 -1.90 -11.10 -0.92
CA PHE A 32 -2.75 -11.54 0.20
C PHE A 32 -3.53 -12.81 -0.14
N ARG A 33 -4.24 -12.84 -1.28
CA ARG A 33 -5.05 -14.01 -1.68
C ARG A 33 -4.21 -15.27 -1.89
N ILE A 34 -3.07 -15.15 -2.56
CA ILE A 34 -2.15 -16.26 -2.80
C ILE A 34 -1.52 -16.71 -1.48
N SER A 35 -1.03 -15.79 -0.66
CA SER A 35 -0.45 -16.11 0.66
C SER A 35 -1.47 -16.76 1.58
N LEU A 36 -2.71 -16.30 1.58
CA LEU A 36 -3.80 -16.91 2.35
C LEU A 36 -4.04 -18.36 1.90
N ALA A 37 -4.11 -18.61 0.59
CA ALA A 37 -4.29 -19.96 0.04
C ALA A 37 -3.17 -20.92 0.43
N VAL A 38 -1.91 -20.44 0.48
CA VAL A 38 -0.75 -21.25 0.88
C VAL A 38 -0.66 -21.40 2.41
N THR A 39 -1.14 -20.41 3.16
CA THR A 39 -1.14 -20.48 4.63
C THR A 39 -2.09 -21.55 5.16
N ILE A 40 -3.23 -21.79 4.51
CA ILE A 40 -4.19 -22.82 4.95
C ILE A 40 -3.53 -24.21 5.07
N PRO A 41 -2.91 -24.78 4.01
CA PRO A 41 -2.25 -26.08 4.13
C PRO A 41 -1.08 -26.05 5.12
N LEU A 42 -0.34 -24.95 5.23
CA LEU A 42 0.73 -24.81 6.22
C LEU A 42 0.17 -24.89 7.64
N LEU A 43 -0.95 -24.24 7.96
CA LEU A 43 -1.60 -24.31 9.27
C LEU A 43 -2.10 -25.74 9.56
N VAL A 44 -2.70 -26.42 8.59
CA VAL A 44 -3.16 -27.80 8.74
C VAL A 44 -2.00 -28.75 9.05
N LEU A 45 -0.82 -28.53 8.47
CA LEU A 45 0.37 -29.34 8.69
C LEU A 45 1.14 -28.95 9.96
N SER A 46 0.88 -27.77 10.54
CA SER A 46 1.61 -27.29 11.74
C SER A 46 1.27 -28.13 12.98
N THR A 47 2.31 -28.63 13.66
CA THR A 47 2.15 -29.40 14.91
C THR A 47 1.45 -28.64 16.01
N THR A 48 1.70 -27.34 16.11
CA THR A 48 1.07 -26.48 17.14
C THR A 48 -0.43 -26.37 16.90
N VAL A 49 -0.84 -26.15 15.65
CA VAL A 49 -2.26 -26.03 15.27
C VAL A 49 -2.98 -27.38 15.42
N GLN A 50 -2.31 -28.48 15.04
CA GLN A 50 -2.82 -29.84 15.21
C GLN A 50 -3.08 -30.16 16.71
N GLY A 51 -2.13 -29.78 17.59
CA GLY A 51 -2.30 -29.98 19.02
C GLY A 51 -3.48 -29.19 19.62
N TRP A 52 -3.83 -28.02 19.06
CA TRP A 52 -5.00 -27.26 19.48
C TRP A 52 -6.33 -27.85 18.97
N LEU A 53 -6.31 -28.43 17.78
CA LEU A 53 -7.50 -29.00 17.13
C LEU A 53 -7.71 -30.47 17.44
N GLY A 54 -6.76 -31.13 18.11
CA GLY A 54 -6.87 -32.53 18.58
C GLY A 54 -6.75 -33.57 17.47
N TYR A 55 -6.07 -33.26 16.35
CA TYR A 55 -5.77 -34.22 15.29
C TYR A 55 -4.26 -34.32 15.07
N GLU A 56 -3.80 -35.44 14.56
CA GLU A 56 -2.39 -35.68 14.23
C GLU A 56 -2.27 -36.17 12.78
N LEU A 57 -1.54 -35.39 11.99
CA LEU A 57 -1.11 -35.73 10.64
C LEU A 57 0.40 -35.82 10.62
N ASP A 58 0.94 -37.01 10.84
CA ASP A 58 2.39 -37.23 10.77
C ASP A 58 2.75 -38.10 9.57
N PHE A 59 3.71 -37.62 8.80
CA PHE A 59 4.29 -38.35 7.67
C PHE A 59 5.77 -37.97 7.54
N THR A 60 6.54 -38.91 6.98
CA THR A 60 7.98 -38.70 6.76
C THR A 60 8.17 -37.52 5.79
N GLY A 61 8.90 -36.48 6.26
CA GLY A 61 9.18 -35.29 5.43
C GLY A 61 8.25 -34.10 5.64
N ARG A 62 7.27 -34.17 6.54
CA ARG A 62 6.35 -33.06 6.88
C ARG A 62 7.10 -31.75 7.12
N GLY A 63 8.22 -31.78 7.88
CA GLY A 63 9.03 -30.60 8.17
C GLY A 63 9.55 -29.89 6.92
N TYR A 64 9.97 -30.66 5.90
CA TYR A 64 10.43 -30.11 4.63
C TYR A 64 9.31 -29.52 3.79
N VAL A 65 8.11 -30.10 3.84
CA VAL A 65 6.93 -29.55 3.15
C VAL A 65 6.54 -28.22 3.77
N ILE A 66 6.47 -28.15 5.12
CA ILE A 66 6.18 -26.90 5.82
C ILE A 66 7.26 -25.86 5.52
N PHE A 67 8.54 -26.25 5.52
CA PHE A 67 9.65 -25.37 5.17
C PHE A 67 9.52 -24.82 3.73
N ALA A 68 9.16 -25.65 2.76
CA ALA A 68 8.97 -25.21 1.38
C ALA A 68 7.82 -24.21 1.25
N LEU A 69 6.65 -24.48 1.90
CA LEU A 69 5.52 -23.57 1.91
C LEU A 69 5.86 -22.24 2.62
N ALA A 70 6.55 -22.31 3.76
CA ALA A 70 6.99 -21.14 4.49
C ALA A 70 8.03 -20.31 3.72
N SER A 71 8.94 -20.97 3.00
CA SER A 71 9.89 -20.29 2.10
C SER A 71 9.17 -19.54 0.98
N PHE A 72 8.20 -20.18 0.35
CA PHE A 72 7.36 -19.50 -0.63
C PHE A 72 6.66 -18.26 -0.04
N LEU A 73 6.05 -18.38 1.14
CA LEU A 73 5.40 -17.26 1.82
C LEU A 73 6.39 -16.16 2.16
N PHE A 74 7.58 -16.50 2.66
CA PHE A 74 8.60 -15.53 3.02
C PHE A 74 9.08 -14.73 1.82
N PHE A 75 9.43 -15.39 0.70
CA PHE A 75 9.95 -14.73 -0.49
C PHE A 75 8.87 -14.09 -1.34
N TYR A 76 7.67 -14.65 -1.42
CA TYR A 76 6.57 -14.10 -2.22
C TYR A 76 5.72 -13.10 -1.44
N GLY A 77 5.16 -13.53 -0.31
CA GLY A 77 4.29 -12.71 0.54
C GLY A 77 5.06 -11.67 1.36
N GLY A 78 6.26 -12.04 1.85
CA GLY A 78 7.15 -11.18 2.62
C GLY A 78 7.90 -10.13 1.78
N TRP A 79 7.95 -10.29 0.47
CA TRP A 79 8.72 -9.42 -0.43
C TRP A 79 8.48 -7.92 -0.26
N PRO A 80 7.24 -7.42 -0.18
CA PRO A 80 6.98 -5.99 0.02
C PRO A 80 7.63 -5.45 1.30
N PHE A 81 7.60 -6.23 2.38
CA PHE A 81 8.19 -5.85 3.66
C PHE A 81 9.72 -5.86 3.61
N LEU A 82 10.32 -6.86 2.95
CA LEU A 82 11.76 -6.93 2.76
C LEU A 82 12.28 -5.77 1.89
N LYS A 83 11.54 -5.41 0.85
CA LYS A 83 11.85 -4.23 0.03
C LYS A 83 11.69 -2.94 0.85
N GLY A 84 10.59 -2.78 1.56
CA GLY A 84 10.34 -1.63 2.42
C GLY A 84 11.41 -1.46 3.51
N LEU A 85 11.91 -2.55 4.10
CA LEU A 85 13.07 -2.51 5.00
C LEU A 85 14.27 -1.83 4.37
N VAL A 86 14.62 -2.23 3.12
CA VAL A 86 15.78 -1.65 2.42
C VAL A 86 15.57 -0.17 2.15
N ASP A 87 14.36 0.24 1.77
CA ASP A 87 14.03 1.62 1.46
C ASP A 87 14.03 2.49 2.73
N GLU A 88 13.40 2.07 3.84
CA GLU A 88 13.43 2.75 5.14
C GLU A 88 14.85 2.89 5.70
N LEU A 89 15.70 1.86 5.54
CA LEU A 89 17.09 1.91 5.99
C LEU A 89 17.95 2.88 5.15
N LYS A 90 17.71 2.99 3.84
CA LYS A 90 18.39 3.97 3.00
C LYS A 90 18.03 5.39 3.39
N GLU A 91 16.78 5.63 3.75
CA GLU A 91 16.29 6.92 4.22
C GLU A 91 16.68 7.20 5.68
N LYS A 92 17.32 6.24 6.37
CA LYS A 92 17.69 6.30 7.81
C LYS A 92 16.49 6.58 8.72
N GLN A 93 15.31 6.17 8.32
CA GLN A 93 14.06 6.30 9.05
C GLN A 93 13.41 4.93 9.20
N PRO A 94 13.88 4.08 10.13
CA PRO A 94 13.30 2.77 10.36
C PRO A 94 11.85 2.92 10.82
N GLY A 95 10.94 2.28 10.10
CA GLY A 95 9.51 2.36 10.33
C GLY A 95 8.86 0.98 10.49
N MET A 96 7.60 0.89 10.10
CA MET A 96 6.80 -0.32 10.26
C MET A 96 7.30 -1.47 9.37
N MET A 97 7.74 -1.19 8.14
CA MET A 97 8.26 -2.22 7.23
C MET A 97 9.52 -2.87 7.78
N THR A 98 10.40 -2.08 8.42
CA THR A 98 11.61 -2.57 9.09
C THR A 98 11.28 -3.56 10.21
N LEU A 99 10.30 -3.25 11.06
CA LEU A 99 9.91 -4.12 12.18
C LEU A 99 9.30 -5.42 11.68
N ILE A 100 8.42 -5.36 10.69
CA ILE A 100 7.79 -6.56 10.10
C ILE A 100 8.84 -7.44 9.43
N ALA A 101 9.69 -6.85 8.60
CA ALA A 101 10.75 -7.57 7.88
C ALA A 101 11.72 -8.24 8.86
N LEU A 102 12.09 -7.57 9.96
CA LEU A 102 12.91 -8.16 11.01
C LEU A 102 12.21 -9.36 11.65
N ALA A 103 10.94 -9.22 12.04
CA ALA A 103 10.18 -10.28 12.70
C ALA A 103 10.05 -11.52 11.81
N ILE A 104 9.65 -11.36 10.52
CA ILE A 104 9.52 -12.48 9.58
C ILE A 104 10.87 -13.13 9.26
N THR A 105 11.95 -12.33 9.18
CA THR A 105 13.30 -12.85 8.90
C THR A 105 13.82 -13.69 10.08
N VAL A 106 13.69 -13.19 11.31
CA VAL A 106 14.10 -13.93 12.50
C VAL A 106 13.29 -15.23 12.64
N ALA A 107 11.96 -15.17 12.46
CA ALA A 107 11.10 -16.34 12.53
C ALA A 107 11.46 -17.38 11.45
N TYR A 108 11.75 -16.92 10.22
CA TYR A 108 12.14 -17.79 9.12
C TYR A 108 13.50 -18.46 9.36
N LEU A 109 14.52 -17.69 9.73
CA LEU A 109 15.87 -18.22 9.96
C LEU A 109 15.90 -19.20 11.13
N TYR A 110 15.28 -18.85 12.25
CA TYR A 110 15.19 -19.74 13.41
C TYR A 110 14.46 -21.04 13.05
N SER A 111 13.29 -20.95 12.42
CA SER A 111 12.50 -22.14 12.07
C SER A 111 13.20 -23.02 11.04
N SER A 112 13.94 -22.41 10.12
CA SER A 112 14.78 -23.14 9.18
C SER A 112 15.88 -23.92 9.93
N ALA A 113 16.58 -23.29 10.87
CA ALA A 113 17.60 -23.95 11.68
C ALA A 113 17.02 -25.14 12.47
N VAL A 114 15.79 -25.02 12.97
CA VAL A 114 15.10 -26.14 13.66
C VAL A 114 14.85 -27.32 12.72
N VAL A 115 14.43 -27.07 11.48
CA VAL A 115 14.23 -28.14 10.48
C VAL A 115 15.55 -28.84 10.14
N PHE A 116 16.67 -28.12 10.17
CA PHE A 116 17.99 -28.67 9.87
C PHE A 116 18.73 -29.24 11.11
N GLY A 117 18.07 -29.32 12.27
CA GLY A 117 18.58 -30.06 13.42
C GLY A 117 18.79 -29.26 14.71
N LEU A 118 18.42 -27.97 14.75
CA LEU A 118 18.42 -27.23 15.99
C LEU A 118 17.27 -27.75 16.89
N PRO A 119 17.50 -28.02 18.17
CA PRO A 119 16.43 -28.41 19.09
C PRO A 119 15.49 -27.23 19.33
N GLY A 120 14.17 -27.46 19.10
CA GLY A 120 13.16 -26.42 19.27
C GLY A 120 11.87 -26.72 18.51
N LYS A 121 10.95 -25.76 18.55
CA LYS A 121 9.71 -25.79 17.76
C LYS A 121 9.80 -24.71 16.68
N PRO A 122 9.50 -25.01 15.40
CA PRO A 122 9.54 -24.03 14.33
C PRO A 122 8.36 -23.07 14.42
N PHE A 123 8.56 -21.79 14.09
CA PHE A 123 7.57 -20.72 14.09
C PHE A 123 7.02 -20.42 12.68
N PHE A 124 6.88 -21.43 11.84
CA PHE A 124 6.39 -21.22 10.46
C PHE A 124 4.92 -20.83 10.41
N TRP A 125 4.09 -21.29 11.34
CA TRP A 125 2.69 -20.91 11.37
C TRP A 125 2.50 -19.45 11.80
N GLU A 126 3.31 -18.98 12.75
CA GLU A 126 3.34 -17.58 13.19
C GLU A 126 3.82 -16.67 12.04
N LEU A 127 4.90 -17.06 11.37
CA LEU A 127 5.41 -16.37 10.19
C LEU A 127 4.34 -16.25 9.09
N ALA A 128 3.67 -17.35 8.77
CA ALA A 128 2.63 -17.39 7.74
C ALA A 128 1.45 -16.48 8.08
N THR A 129 0.94 -16.57 9.32
CA THR A 129 -0.17 -15.74 9.79
C THR A 129 0.22 -14.27 9.87
N LEU A 130 1.43 -13.94 10.32
CA LEU A 130 1.94 -12.57 10.37
C LEU A 130 1.97 -11.96 8.96
N ILE A 131 2.56 -12.66 7.97
CA ILE A 131 2.61 -12.18 6.58
C ILE A 131 1.19 -11.93 6.04
N VAL A 132 0.25 -12.87 6.23
CA VAL A 132 -1.13 -12.73 5.74
C VAL A 132 -1.85 -11.55 6.39
N VAL A 133 -1.75 -11.40 7.71
CA VAL A 133 -2.39 -10.29 8.44
C VAL A 133 -1.80 -8.95 8.02
N MET A 134 -0.49 -8.87 7.85
CA MET A 134 0.16 -7.62 7.43
C MET A 134 -0.15 -7.25 5.99
N LEU A 135 -0.23 -8.22 5.07
CA LEU A 135 -0.68 -7.98 3.69
C LEU A 135 -2.14 -7.48 3.65
N ALA A 136 -3.02 -8.08 4.48
CA ALA A 136 -4.40 -7.61 4.60
C ALA A 136 -4.47 -6.18 5.15
N GLY A 137 -3.71 -5.88 6.19
CA GLY A 137 -3.62 -4.55 6.81
C GLY A 137 -3.21 -3.48 5.80
N HIS A 138 -2.12 -3.71 5.08
CA HIS A 138 -1.65 -2.78 4.04
C HIS A 138 -2.64 -2.63 2.88
N TRP A 139 -3.27 -3.71 2.44
CA TRP A 139 -4.31 -3.62 1.41
C TRP A 139 -5.49 -2.74 1.87
N ILE A 140 -5.97 -2.92 3.11
CA ILE A 140 -7.06 -2.11 3.68
C ILE A 140 -6.64 -0.65 3.81
N GLU A 141 -5.43 -0.39 4.31
CA GLU A 141 -4.85 0.94 4.44
C GLU A 141 -4.80 1.67 3.09
N MET A 142 -4.18 1.04 2.08
CA MET A 142 -4.09 1.60 0.73
C MET A 142 -5.47 1.91 0.14
N ARG A 143 -6.45 1.02 0.36
CA ARG A 143 -7.82 1.23 -0.09
C ARG A 143 -8.46 2.43 0.60
N SER A 144 -8.25 2.60 1.89
CA SER A 144 -8.80 3.72 2.68
C SER A 144 -8.21 5.07 2.23
N VAL A 145 -6.90 5.12 1.99
CA VAL A 145 -6.21 6.31 1.46
C VAL A 145 -6.75 6.70 0.07
N MET A 146 -6.94 5.72 -0.82
CA MET A 146 -7.51 5.99 -2.15
C MET A 146 -8.95 6.51 -2.08
N GLN A 147 -9.78 5.99 -1.16
CA GLN A 147 -11.16 6.46 -0.99
C GLN A 147 -11.19 7.91 -0.46
N ALA A 148 -10.32 8.26 0.47
CA ALA A 148 -10.20 9.63 0.97
C ALA A 148 -9.77 10.61 -0.14
N GLY A 149 -8.78 10.23 -0.97
CA GLY A 149 -8.34 11.03 -2.12
C GLY A 149 -9.45 11.26 -3.14
N SER A 150 -10.21 10.21 -3.50
CA SER A 150 -11.31 10.32 -4.45
C SER A 150 -12.48 11.19 -3.96
N ALA A 151 -12.70 11.26 -2.66
CA ALA A 151 -13.71 12.17 -2.08
C ALA A 151 -13.28 13.63 -2.22
N LEU A 152 -12.00 13.91 -2.04
CA LEU A 152 -11.44 15.26 -2.22
C LEU A 152 -11.51 15.70 -3.71
N ASP A 153 -11.20 14.80 -4.65
CA ASP A 153 -11.29 15.10 -6.08
C ASP A 153 -12.74 15.41 -6.50
N LYS A 154 -13.72 14.68 -5.98
CA LYS A 154 -15.14 14.99 -6.20
C LYS A 154 -15.56 16.37 -5.64
N LEU A 155 -14.97 16.80 -4.53
CA LEU A 155 -15.21 18.15 -4.02
C LEU A 155 -14.61 19.21 -4.94
N LYS A 156 -13.44 18.97 -5.54
CA LYS A 156 -12.85 19.87 -6.55
C LYS A 156 -13.72 19.98 -7.79
N GLU A 157 -14.31 18.87 -8.28
CA GLU A 157 -15.25 18.89 -9.41
C GLU A 157 -16.52 19.71 -9.13
N LEU A 158 -16.87 19.89 -7.86
CA LEU A 158 -18.00 20.72 -7.45
C LEU A 158 -17.66 22.22 -7.46
N MET A 159 -16.39 22.61 -7.43
CA MET A 159 -15.98 24.01 -7.53
C MET A 159 -16.08 24.47 -9.00
N PRO A 160 -16.54 25.70 -9.25
CA PRO A 160 -16.57 26.23 -10.61
C PRO A 160 -15.13 26.52 -11.09
N ASP A 161 -14.85 26.26 -12.35
CA ASP A 161 -13.55 26.56 -12.95
C ASP A 161 -13.39 28.07 -13.26
N LYS A 162 -14.51 28.79 -13.41
CA LYS A 162 -14.58 30.19 -13.78
C LYS A 162 -15.42 31.00 -12.83
N ALA A 163 -15.09 32.27 -12.72
CA ALA A 163 -15.81 33.25 -11.91
C ALA A 163 -16.00 34.56 -12.69
N HIS A 164 -17.03 35.31 -12.36
CA HIS A 164 -17.27 36.64 -12.91
C HIS A 164 -16.65 37.69 -12.00
N LEU A 165 -15.46 38.16 -12.33
CA LEU A 165 -14.75 39.22 -11.60
C LEU A 165 -15.38 40.59 -11.97
N ILE A 166 -15.73 41.38 -10.93
CA ILE A 166 -16.27 42.73 -11.12
C ILE A 166 -15.10 43.71 -11.25
N LYS A 167 -15.02 44.38 -12.40
CA LYS A 167 -14.08 45.50 -12.69
C LYS A 167 -14.84 46.80 -12.87
N ASP A 168 -14.12 47.93 -12.91
CA ASP A 168 -14.72 49.26 -13.06
C ASP A 168 -15.52 49.41 -14.37
N ASP A 169 -15.15 48.69 -15.45
CA ASP A 169 -15.78 48.68 -16.75
C ASP A 169 -16.82 47.55 -16.96
N GLY A 170 -17.11 46.75 -15.95
CA GLY A 170 -18.08 45.64 -16.04
C GLY A 170 -17.63 44.34 -15.38
N THR A 171 -18.15 43.23 -15.86
CA THR A 171 -17.83 41.88 -15.37
C THR A 171 -16.99 41.14 -16.40
N GLU A 172 -15.86 40.57 -15.96
CA GLU A 172 -14.97 39.73 -16.78
C GLU A 172 -14.99 38.29 -16.27
N GLU A 173 -15.08 37.33 -17.19
CA GLU A 173 -14.99 35.90 -16.83
C GLU A 173 -13.52 35.51 -16.74
N VAL A 174 -13.08 35.11 -15.51
CA VAL A 174 -11.70 34.72 -15.24
C VAL A 174 -11.66 33.31 -14.62
N ALA A 175 -10.52 32.64 -14.70
CA ALA A 175 -10.33 31.40 -13.99
C ALA A 175 -10.34 31.62 -12.47
N VAL A 176 -10.96 30.73 -11.70
CA VAL A 176 -10.99 30.85 -10.20
C VAL A 176 -9.57 30.89 -9.63
N SER A 177 -8.61 30.24 -10.28
CA SER A 177 -7.18 30.29 -9.89
C SER A 177 -6.49 31.65 -10.04
N GLU A 178 -7.09 32.57 -10.78
CA GLU A 178 -6.58 33.93 -11.00
C GLU A 178 -7.14 34.93 -9.99
N LEU A 179 -8.18 34.55 -9.23
CA LEU A 179 -8.77 35.38 -8.17
C LEU A 179 -7.79 35.60 -7.02
N LYS A 180 -7.82 36.78 -6.47
CA LYS A 180 -7.03 37.20 -5.30
C LYS A 180 -7.97 37.49 -4.11
N ALA A 181 -7.39 37.46 -2.92
CA ALA A 181 -8.11 37.93 -1.74
C ALA A 181 -8.57 39.38 -1.98
N ASP A 182 -9.80 39.69 -1.56
CA ASP A 182 -10.49 40.99 -1.74
C ASP A 182 -11.05 41.27 -3.16
N ASP A 183 -10.90 40.37 -4.12
CA ASP A 183 -11.59 40.49 -5.41
C ASP A 183 -13.11 40.35 -5.24
N LYS A 184 -13.86 41.19 -5.93
CA LYS A 184 -15.33 41.16 -5.91
C LYS A 184 -15.83 40.32 -7.09
N VAL A 185 -16.58 39.26 -6.78
CA VAL A 185 -17.15 38.36 -7.79
C VAL A 185 -18.67 38.47 -7.83
N LEU A 186 -19.24 38.38 -9.02
CA LEU A 186 -20.67 38.30 -9.25
C LEU A 186 -21.07 36.84 -9.33
N VAL A 187 -21.99 36.40 -8.49
CA VAL A 187 -22.59 35.06 -8.53
C VAL A 187 -24.07 35.21 -8.93
N LYS A 188 -24.45 34.65 -10.08
CA LYS A 188 -25.83 34.68 -10.54
C LYS A 188 -26.65 33.59 -9.85
N PRO A 189 -27.99 33.75 -9.77
CA PRO A 189 -28.88 32.73 -9.25
C PRO A 189 -28.67 31.38 -9.98
N GLY A 190 -28.34 30.32 -9.23
CA GLY A 190 -28.06 28.99 -9.78
C GLY A 190 -26.59 28.70 -10.10
N GLU A 191 -25.70 29.70 -10.02
CA GLU A 191 -24.25 29.48 -10.15
C GLU A 191 -23.64 29.03 -8.83
N LYS A 192 -22.52 28.29 -8.93
CA LYS A 192 -21.72 27.89 -7.77
C LYS A 192 -20.84 29.06 -7.33
N ILE A 193 -20.64 29.21 -6.04
CA ILE A 193 -19.72 30.20 -5.46
C ILE A 193 -18.28 29.69 -5.65
N PRO A 194 -17.37 30.48 -6.25
CA PRO A 194 -15.97 30.12 -6.48
C PRO A 194 -15.16 30.03 -5.18
#